data_37747b86ce1d05ad005bf977e33a25e8
#
_entry.id   37747b86ce1d05ad005bf977e33a25e8
#
_cell.length_a   1.000
_cell.length_b   1.000
_cell.length_c   1.000
_cell.angle_alpha   90.00
_cell.angle_beta   90.00
_cell.angle_gamma   90.00
#
_symmetry.space_group_name_H-M   'P 1'
#
loop_
_entity.id
_entity.type
_entity.pdbx_description
1 polymer ?
#
loop_
_entity_poly.entity_id
_entity_poly.type
_entity_poly.pdbx_seq_one_letter_code
_entity_poly.pdbx_strand_id
1 'polypeptide(L)'
;MRNNTTVVEQFLKLISRAEFNKLADEHHQGQKFRRFKRIDQFMLLLTLQITGRSSIRDVVSNAKAQISKLKRMGIRVMSRSSFSRINNEQPWELYQAVFFKLLAHCQPISSKHSFRFHNKLYSMDASTIDLCLSVFPWARFRQTKGAVKLHAVLDHDGLIPAFIDITDGKTHDVTQGRRFKLPKGSILTMDRGYIDYAWLQELDSQGVFFVTRCKSNMRYRVLKRHKVVKNSGITSDQFVTLSSQRGQNYKTRIRRVGYKDPETGKLYYYLTNHFRLSARTIADIYKQRWQIELFFKWIKQNLRIKSFIGTTKNAVLTQIWVALCTFLLIHYFKWANALDQSAQRIIQLLQLNWFVRRNIVELFKPPDKNDDVSVNLEMAFG
;
A
#
# COMPACT_ATOMS: atom_id res chain seq x y z
N MET A 1 25.21 4.59 -27.25
CA MET A 1 26.11 3.98 -26.22
C MET A 1 25.49 2.70 -25.72
N ARG A 2 26.12 1.52 -25.83
CA ARG A 2 25.60 0.27 -25.26
C ARG A 2 25.51 0.40 -23.74
N ASN A 3 24.31 0.39 -23.19
CA ASN A 3 24.06 0.46 -21.75
C ASN A 3 24.61 -0.82 -21.09
N ASN A 4 25.70 -0.70 -20.34
CA ASN A 4 26.39 -1.85 -19.73
C ASN A 4 25.71 -2.35 -18.43
N THR A 5 24.69 -1.62 -17.94
CA THR A 5 23.99 -1.93 -16.69
C THR A 5 22.65 -2.63 -16.96
N THR A 6 22.28 -3.56 -16.09
CA THR A 6 20.98 -4.24 -16.17
C THR A 6 19.86 -3.36 -15.62
N VAL A 7 18.62 -3.62 -16.03
CA VAL A 7 17.42 -2.95 -15.50
C VAL A 7 17.36 -3.05 -13.97
N VAL A 8 17.61 -4.24 -13.43
CA VAL A 8 17.62 -4.45 -11.97
C VAL A 8 18.69 -3.62 -11.26
N GLU A 9 19.88 -3.46 -11.87
CA GLU A 9 20.94 -2.65 -11.28
C GLU A 9 20.56 -1.17 -11.21
N GLN A 10 19.92 -0.65 -12.26
CA GLN A 10 19.42 0.71 -12.30
C GLN A 10 18.27 0.90 -11.30
N PHE A 11 17.36 -0.06 -11.18
CA PHE A 11 16.28 -0.03 -10.22
C PHE A 11 16.76 -0.06 -8.76
N LEU A 12 17.80 -0.85 -8.46
CA LEU A 12 18.41 -0.89 -7.12
C LEU A 12 19.12 0.39 -6.71
N LYS A 13 19.53 1.26 -7.65
CA LYS A 13 20.09 2.58 -7.33
C LYS A 13 19.10 3.52 -6.64
N LEU A 14 17.79 3.20 -6.70
CA LEU A 14 16.76 3.91 -5.94
C LEU A 14 16.87 3.69 -4.42
N ILE A 15 17.69 2.72 -3.99
CA ILE A 15 17.91 2.42 -2.58
C ILE A 15 19.37 2.71 -2.24
N SER A 16 19.60 3.58 -1.26
CA SER A 16 20.93 3.81 -0.72
C SER A 16 21.44 2.55 -0.02
N ARG A 17 22.52 1.96 -0.54
CA ARG A 17 23.15 0.78 0.08
C ARG A 17 23.71 1.08 1.47
N ALA A 18 24.22 2.29 1.67
CA ALA A 18 24.75 2.70 2.98
C ALA A 18 23.64 2.74 4.02
N GLU A 19 22.50 3.38 3.70
CA GLU A 19 21.33 3.41 4.57
C GLU A 19 20.75 2.01 4.81
N PHE A 20 20.63 1.18 3.77
CA PHE A 20 20.15 -0.19 3.91
C PHE A 20 21.05 -1.01 4.85
N ASN A 21 22.38 -0.92 4.68
CA ASN A 21 23.32 -1.67 5.52
C ASN A 21 23.26 -1.20 6.98
N LYS A 22 23.14 0.12 7.23
CA LYS A 22 22.94 0.66 8.57
C LYS A 22 21.70 0.07 9.23
N LEU A 23 20.56 0.11 8.56
CA LEU A 23 19.32 -0.51 9.05
C LEU A 23 19.48 -2.02 9.25
N ALA A 24 20.22 -2.70 8.36
CA ALA A 24 20.45 -4.14 8.49
C ALA A 24 21.32 -4.50 9.71
N ASP A 25 22.26 -3.64 10.11
CA ASP A 25 23.04 -3.81 11.32
C ASP A 25 22.22 -3.53 12.58
N GLU A 26 21.32 -2.54 12.56
CA GLU A 26 20.39 -2.21 13.66
C GLU A 26 19.37 -3.33 13.91
N HIS A 27 18.96 -4.04 12.85
CA HIS A 27 17.93 -5.09 12.89
C HIS A 27 18.53 -6.48 12.65
N HIS A 28 19.73 -6.75 13.19
CA HIS A 28 20.38 -8.05 13.11
C HIS A 28 20.12 -8.86 14.38
N GLN A 29 19.86 -10.17 14.24
CA GLN A 29 19.72 -11.08 15.36
C GLN A 29 20.68 -12.27 15.23
N GLY A 30 21.32 -12.63 16.35
CA GLY A 30 22.26 -13.73 16.40
C GLY A 30 23.64 -13.43 15.76
N GLN A 31 24.32 -14.47 15.33
CA GLN A 31 25.67 -14.32 14.74
C GLN A 31 25.63 -13.62 13.40
N LYS A 32 26.56 -12.67 13.16
CA LYS A 32 26.70 -11.99 11.86
C LYS A 32 27.05 -12.99 10.76
N PHE A 33 26.37 -12.84 9.64
CA PHE A 33 26.62 -13.68 8.48
C PHE A 33 28.02 -13.43 7.90
N ARG A 34 28.85 -14.45 7.84
CA ARG A 34 30.19 -14.35 7.25
C ARG A 34 30.14 -14.19 5.73
N ARG A 35 29.19 -14.84 5.07
CA ARG A 35 29.15 -15.00 3.61
C ARG A 35 28.05 -14.18 2.92
N PHE A 36 26.88 -14.07 3.49
CA PHE A 36 25.72 -13.42 2.90
C PHE A 36 25.32 -12.20 3.71
N LYS A 37 24.81 -11.15 3.02
CA LYS A 37 24.31 -9.92 3.63
C LYS A 37 22.79 -9.85 3.50
N ARG A 38 22.14 -9.04 4.33
CA ARG A 38 20.69 -8.82 4.23
C ARG A 38 20.26 -8.20 2.90
N ILE A 39 21.15 -7.43 2.24
CA ILE A 39 20.90 -6.92 0.89
C ILE A 39 20.79 -8.04 -0.15
N ASP A 40 21.53 -9.15 0.03
CA ASP A 40 21.42 -10.32 -0.85
C ASP A 40 20.05 -10.98 -0.72
N GLN A 41 19.53 -11.09 0.53
CA GLN A 41 18.17 -11.55 0.81
C GLN A 41 17.14 -10.63 0.20
N PHE A 42 17.28 -9.31 0.41
CA PHE A 42 16.38 -8.31 -0.16
C PHE A 42 16.30 -8.41 -1.68
N MET A 43 17.45 -8.55 -2.34
CA MET A 43 17.51 -8.70 -3.79
C MET A 43 16.74 -9.91 -4.31
N LEU A 44 16.88 -11.06 -3.63
CA LEU A 44 16.14 -12.28 -4.00
C LEU A 44 14.63 -12.10 -3.80
N LEU A 45 14.22 -11.48 -2.69
CA LEU A 45 12.81 -11.20 -2.40
C LEU A 45 12.22 -10.14 -3.36
N LEU A 46 12.98 -9.08 -3.69
CA LEU A 46 12.57 -8.09 -4.68
C LEU A 46 12.41 -8.74 -6.07
N THR A 47 13.34 -9.60 -6.46
CA THR A 47 13.23 -10.38 -7.71
C THR A 47 11.98 -11.26 -7.70
N LEU A 48 11.68 -11.92 -6.58
CA LEU A 48 10.44 -12.70 -6.41
C LEU A 48 9.20 -11.84 -6.66
N GLN A 49 9.14 -10.64 -6.08
CA GLN A 49 8.00 -9.73 -6.24
C GLN A 49 7.86 -9.24 -7.69
N ILE A 50 8.93 -8.73 -8.28
CA ILE A 50 8.91 -8.17 -9.64
C ILE A 50 8.65 -9.25 -10.69
N THR A 51 9.34 -10.40 -10.61
CA THR A 51 9.23 -11.46 -11.63
C THR A 51 8.10 -12.45 -11.38
N GLY A 52 7.35 -12.27 -10.29
CA GLY A 52 6.19 -13.09 -9.97
C GLY A 52 6.53 -14.55 -9.61
N ARG A 53 7.77 -14.84 -9.17
CA ARG A 53 8.21 -16.19 -8.78
C ARG A 53 7.46 -16.68 -7.55
N SER A 54 7.20 -17.99 -7.46
CA SER A 54 6.32 -18.56 -6.44
C SER A 54 7.02 -19.49 -5.44
N SER A 55 8.29 -19.83 -5.66
CA SER A 55 9.01 -20.73 -4.77
C SER A 55 10.47 -20.31 -4.53
N ILE A 56 11.02 -20.71 -3.37
CA ILE A 56 12.46 -20.52 -3.06
C ILE A 56 13.34 -21.20 -4.12
N ARG A 57 12.93 -22.40 -4.59
CA ARG A 57 13.67 -23.13 -5.63
C ARG A 57 13.77 -22.32 -6.91
N ASP A 58 12.67 -21.77 -7.36
CA ASP A 58 12.59 -20.98 -8.58
C ASP A 58 13.41 -19.69 -8.49
N VAL A 59 13.28 -18.93 -7.39
CA VAL A 59 14.07 -17.71 -7.16
C VAL A 59 15.57 -18.01 -7.16
N VAL A 60 16.00 -19.06 -6.45
CA VAL A 60 17.42 -19.41 -6.33
C VAL A 60 17.97 -19.95 -7.66
N SER A 61 17.19 -20.74 -8.39
CA SER A 61 17.59 -21.25 -9.72
C SER A 61 17.76 -20.11 -10.72
N ASN A 62 16.81 -19.17 -10.76
CA ASN A 62 16.91 -17.97 -11.57
C ASN A 62 18.14 -17.10 -11.19
N ALA A 63 18.36 -16.87 -9.89
CA ALA A 63 19.53 -16.13 -9.43
C ALA A 63 20.85 -16.81 -9.81
N LYS A 64 20.93 -18.15 -9.76
CA LYS A 64 22.09 -18.91 -10.23
C LYS A 64 22.32 -18.73 -11.73
N ALA A 65 21.29 -18.76 -12.55
CA ALA A 65 21.37 -18.52 -13.99
C ALA A 65 21.86 -17.10 -14.32
N GLN A 66 21.66 -16.13 -13.42
CA GLN A 66 22.10 -14.74 -13.58
C GLN A 66 23.31 -14.37 -12.71
N ILE A 67 24.10 -15.36 -12.25
CA ILE A 67 25.16 -15.18 -11.25
C ILE A 67 26.20 -14.14 -11.65
N SER A 68 26.60 -14.08 -12.93
CA SER A 68 27.57 -13.11 -13.44
C SER A 68 27.06 -11.66 -13.33
N LYS A 69 25.77 -11.44 -13.55
CA LYS A 69 25.12 -10.13 -13.44
C LYS A 69 24.99 -9.72 -11.96
N LEU A 70 24.57 -10.63 -11.10
CA LEU A 70 24.43 -10.40 -9.67
C LEU A 70 25.80 -10.14 -8.99
N LYS A 71 26.84 -10.88 -9.35
CA LYS A 71 28.20 -10.66 -8.83
C LYS A 71 28.72 -9.25 -9.14
N ARG A 72 28.48 -8.73 -10.37
CA ARG A 72 28.85 -7.35 -10.73
C ARG A 72 28.15 -6.30 -9.87
N MET A 73 26.94 -6.59 -9.43
CA MET A 73 26.18 -5.73 -8.51
C MET A 73 26.62 -5.92 -7.05
N GLY A 74 27.63 -6.76 -6.77
CA GLY A 74 28.05 -7.11 -5.41
C GLY A 74 27.00 -7.92 -4.63
N ILE A 75 26.08 -8.61 -5.34
CA ILE A 75 25.06 -9.48 -4.76
C ILE A 75 25.52 -10.94 -4.83
N ARG A 76 25.42 -11.64 -3.72
CA ARG A 76 25.79 -13.05 -3.60
C ARG A 76 24.55 -13.94 -3.69
N VAL A 77 24.65 -15.00 -4.49
CA VAL A 77 23.54 -15.95 -4.63
C VAL A 77 23.59 -16.96 -3.48
N MET A 78 22.50 -17.03 -2.72
CA MET A 78 22.34 -17.95 -1.60
C MET A 78 21.93 -19.35 -2.06
N SER A 79 22.25 -20.37 -1.24
CA SER A 79 21.62 -21.69 -1.36
C SER A 79 20.15 -21.61 -0.88
N ARG A 80 19.34 -22.59 -1.25
CA ARG A 80 17.94 -22.68 -0.79
C ARG A 80 17.86 -22.74 0.75
N SER A 81 18.70 -23.57 1.39
CA SER A 81 18.74 -23.71 2.84
C SER A 81 19.14 -22.42 3.54
N SER A 82 20.17 -21.72 3.04
CA SER A 82 20.58 -20.43 3.61
C SER A 82 19.49 -19.37 3.46
N PHE A 83 18.83 -19.30 2.30
CA PHE A 83 17.75 -18.32 2.06
C PHE A 83 16.54 -18.62 2.96
N SER A 84 16.13 -19.89 3.07
CA SER A 84 15.05 -20.30 3.97
C SER A 84 15.37 -19.97 5.42
N ARG A 85 16.58 -20.29 5.88
CA ARG A 85 17.02 -20.00 7.25
C ARG A 85 17.00 -18.52 7.56
N ILE A 86 17.54 -17.68 6.69
CA ILE A 86 17.55 -16.21 6.87
C ILE A 86 16.11 -15.67 6.92
N ASN A 87 15.20 -16.14 6.08
CA ASN A 87 13.80 -15.72 6.10
C ASN A 87 13.08 -16.14 7.40
N ASN A 88 13.46 -17.24 8.00
CA ASN A 88 12.83 -17.73 9.22
C ASN A 88 13.37 -17.04 10.48
N GLU A 89 14.66 -16.73 10.53
CA GLU A 89 15.39 -16.34 11.75
C GLU A 89 15.65 -14.82 11.83
N GLN A 90 15.89 -14.15 10.70
CA GLN A 90 16.31 -12.76 10.73
C GLN A 90 15.12 -11.78 10.80
N PRO A 91 15.20 -10.74 11.65
CA PRO A 91 14.09 -9.83 11.93
C PRO A 91 13.47 -9.22 10.67
N TRP A 92 12.17 -9.34 10.51
CA TRP A 92 11.38 -8.71 9.46
C TRP A 92 11.32 -7.18 9.62
N GLU A 93 11.58 -6.69 10.82
CA GLU A 93 11.58 -5.27 11.20
C GLU A 93 12.55 -4.44 10.36
N LEU A 94 13.62 -5.04 9.86
CA LEU A 94 14.48 -4.40 8.85
C LEU A 94 13.67 -3.90 7.66
N TYR A 95 12.78 -4.72 7.12
CA TYR A 95 12.02 -4.34 5.91
C TYR A 95 10.91 -3.36 6.20
N GLN A 96 10.39 -3.34 7.41
CA GLN A 96 9.54 -2.26 7.90
C GLN A 96 10.30 -0.94 7.96
N ALA A 97 11.51 -0.93 8.50
CA ALA A 97 12.35 0.26 8.57
C ALA A 97 12.73 0.76 7.16
N VAL A 98 13.08 -0.15 6.23
CA VAL A 98 13.33 0.17 4.82
C VAL A 98 12.09 0.79 4.17
N PHE A 99 10.90 0.24 4.43
CA PHE A 99 9.64 0.78 3.92
C PHE A 99 9.43 2.24 4.35
N PHE A 100 9.59 2.55 5.64
CA PHE A 100 9.41 3.93 6.11
C PHE A 100 10.48 4.91 5.58
N LYS A 101 11.70 4.44 5.32
CA LYS A 101 12.71 5.23 4.62
C LYS A 101 12.31 5.53 3.17
N LEU A 102 11.87 4.52 2.44
CA LEU A 102 11.37 4.70 1.06
C LEU A 102 10.15 5.62 1.02
N LEU A 103 9.25 5.49 1.98
CA LEU A 103 8.09 6.36 2.11
C LEU A 103 8.49 7.83 2.26
N ALA A 104 9.47 8.11 3.12
CA ALA A 104 10.00 9.46 3.30
C ALA A 104 10.62 10.04 2.01
N HIS A 105 11.18 9.19 1.14
CA HIS A 105 11.68 9.62 -0.18
C HIS A 105 10.53 9.84 -1.19
N CYS A 106 9.44 9.07 -1.10
CA CYS A 106 8.30 9.19 -1.99
C CYS A 106 7.45 10.44 -1.72
N GLN A 107 7.25 10.79 -0.45
CA GLN A 107 6.32 11.87 -0.05
C GLN A 107 6.61 13.24 -0.70
N PRO A 108 7.86 13.73 -0.80
CA PRO A 108 8.14 15.04 -1.39
C PRO A 108 7.85 15.15 -2.88
N ILE A 109 7.95 14.04 -3.62
CA ILE A 109 7.79 13.98 -5.08
C ILE A 109 6.42 13.45 -5.52
N SER A 110 5.56 13.08 -4.57
CA SER A 110 4.24 12.58 -4.86
C SER A 110 3.31 13.69 -5.36
N SER A 111 2.41 13.34 -6.30
CA SER A 111 1.39 14.26 -6.80
C SER A 111 0.37 14.61 -5.72
N LYS A 112 -0.11 15.84 -5.71
CA LYS A 112 -1.17 16.26 -4.78
C LYS A 112 -2.52 15.70 -5.21
N HIS A 113 -3.44 15.56 -4.23
CA HIS A 113 -4.83 15.21 -4.51
C HIS A 113 -5.54 16.31 -5.34
N SER A 114 -6.57 15.95 -6.07
CA SER A 114 -7.27 16.84 -7.02
C SER A 114 -8.28 17.82 -6.39
N PHE A 115 -8.50 17.78 -5.07
CA PHE A 115 -9.41 18.71 -4.41
C PHE A 115 -8.83 20.12 -4.29
N ARG A 116 -9.70 21.12 -4.29
CA ARG A 116 -9.31 22.53 -4.15
C ARG A 116 -8.89 22.95 -2.73
N PHE A 117 -9.22 22.13 -1.71
CA PHE A 117 -8.76 22.39 -0.34
C PHE A 117 -7.32 21.87 -0.13
N HIS A 118 -6.61 22.46 0.80
CA HIS A 118 -5.19 22.14 1.07
C HIS A 118 -4.98 21.14 2.22
N ASN A 119 -6.06 20.71 2.88
CA ASN A 119 -5.97 19.74 3.96
C ASN A 119 -5.42 18.42 3.42
N LYS A 120 -4.51 17.78 4.14
CA LYS A 120 -4.14 16.38 3.85
C LYS A 120 -5.38 15.50 3.93
N LEU A 121 -5.58 14.66 2.93
CA LEU A 121 -6.69 13.72 2.85
C LEU A 121 -6.16 12.29 2.99
N TYR A 122 -6.75 11.56 3.93
CA TYR A 122 -6.40 10.17 4.21
C TYR A 122 -7.62 9.26 4.10
N SER A 123 -7.41 8.04 3.60
CA SER A 123 -8.40 6.95 3.69
C SER A 123 -7.84 5.85 4.59
N MET A 124 -8.65 5.36 5.51
CA MET A 124 -8.30 4.24 6.39
C MET A 124 -9.16 3.03 6.10
N ASP A 125 -8.52 1.88 6.01
CA ASP A 125 -9.19 0.59 5.91
C ASP A 125 -8.25 -0.55 6.30
N ALA A 126 -8.78 -1.77 6.39
CA ALA A 126 -8.02 -2.97 6.65
C ALA A 126 -8.37 -4.07 5.63
N SER A 127 -7.38 -4.88 5.29
CA SER A 127 -7.56 -5.97 4.36
C SER A 127 -6.97 -7.27 4.91
N THR A 128 -7.75 -8.34 4.85
CA THR A 128 -7.35 -9.67 5.30
C THR A 128 -6.55 -10.38 4.21
N ILE A 129 -5.45 -11.02 4.61
CA ILE A 129 -4.68 -11.96 3.81
C ILE A 129 -4.92 -13.33 4.40
N ASP A 130 -5.68 -14.16 3.67
CA ASP A 130 -6.04 -15.50 4.13
C ASP A 130 -4.83 -16.42 4.09
N LEU A 131 -4.69 -17.25 5.13
CA LEU A 131 -3.65 -18.23 5.30
C LEU A 131 -4.27 -19.61 5.59
N CYS A 132 -3.71 -20.64 4.98
CA CYS A 132 -4.13 -22.01 5.26
C CYS A 132 -3.66 -22.40 6.67
N LEU A 133 -4.59 -22.67 7.60
CA LEU A 133 -4.26 -22.90 9.01
C LEU A 133 -3.36 -24.12 9.25
N SER A 134 -3.49 -25.19 8.43
CA SER A 134 -2.62 -26.37 8.50
C SER A 134 -1.15 -26.06 8.14
N VAL A 135 -0.92 -25.04 7.31
CA VAL A 135 0.43 -24.58 6.91
C VAL A 135 0.94 -23.46 7.82
N PHE A 136 0.04 -22.61 8.34
CA PHE A 136 0.34 -21.43 9.16
C PHE A 136 -0.41 -21.47 10.51
N PRO A 137 -0.12 -22.43 11.41
CA PRO A 137 -0.87 -22.63 12.66
C PRO A 137 -0.82 -21.43 13.61
N TRP A 138 0.22 -20.61 13.51
CA TRP A 138 0.38 -19.38 14.28
C TRP A 138 -0.60 -18.24 13.88
N ALA A 139 -1.18 -18.31 12.67
CA ALA A 139 -2.05 -17.26 12.11
C ALA A 139 -3.54 -17.46 12.41
N ARG A 140 -3.88 -18.18 13.48
CA ARG A 140 -5.26 -18.56 13.81
C ARG A 140 -6.17 -17.34 13.94
N PHE A 141 -7.16 -17.24 13.04
CA PHE A 141 -8.14 -16.16 12.99
C PHE A 141 -9.53 -16.60 13.46
N ARG A 142 -10.02 -17.71 12.91
CA ARG A 142 -11.29 -18.38 13.30
C ARG A 142 -11.00 -19.86 13.56
N GLN A 143 -12.01 -20.62 13.96
CA GLN A 143 -11.81 -22.06 14.24
C GLN A 143 -11.13 -22.80 13.09
N THR A 144 -11.50 -22.50 11.85
CA THR A 144 -11.01 -23.19 10.63
C THR A 144 -10.19 -22.30 9.68
N LYS A 145 -9.95 -21.03 10.01
CA LYS A 145 -9.25 -20.10 9.13
C LYS A 145 -8.09 -19.39 9.81
N GLY A 146 -6.96 -19.35 9.10
CA GLY A 146 -5.82 -18.48 9.42
C GLY A 146 -5.85 -17.19 8.62
N ALA A 147 -5.37 -16.10 9.20
CA ALA A 147 -5.22 -14.83 8.50
C ALA A 147 -4.26 -13.88 9.20
N VAL A 148 -3.63 -13.02 8.43
CA VAL A 148 -3.06 -11.76 8.89
C VAL A 148 -3.88 -10.59 8.33
N LYS A 149 -3.96 -9.50 9.08
CA LYS A 149 -4.70 -8.32 8.69
C LYS A 149 -3.73 -7.16 8.45
N LEU A 150 -3.83 -6.58 7.27
CA LEU A 150 -3.08 -5.41 6.85
C LEU A 150 -3.95 -4.18 7.08
N HIS A 151 -3.59 -3.36 8.06
CA HIS A 151 -4.23 -2.06 8.32
C HIS A 151 -3.44 -0.98 7.61
N ALA A 152 -4.11 -0.10 6.90
CA ALA A 152 -3.45 0.97 6.17
C ALA A 152 -4.19 2.30 6.31
N VAL A 153 -3.42 3.37 6.31
CA VAL A 153 -3.88 4.74 6.07
C VAL A 153 -3.22 5.21 4.78
N LEU A 154 -4.02 5.40 3.75
CA LEU A 154 -3.59 5.84 2.43
C LEU A 154 -3.58 7.37 2.39
N ASP A 155 -2.46 7.99 2.06
CA ASP A 155 -2.39 9.42 1.73
C ASP A 155 -2.87 9.60 0.28
N HIS A 156 -3.84 10.49 0.08
CA HIS A 156 -4.33 10.81 -1.26
C HIS A 156 -3.35 11.65 -2.09
N ASP A 157 -2.33 12.22 -1.46
CA ASP A 157 -1.17 12.70 -2.19
C ASP A 157 -0.36 11.48 -2.67
N GLY A 158 -0.38 11.23 -3.96
CA GLY A 158 0.29 10.11 -4.61
C GLY A 158 -0.36 8.73 -4.43
N LEU A 159 -1.43 8.60 -3.64
CA LEU A 159 -2.10 7.32 -3.34
C LEU A 159 -1.13 6.27 -2.76
N ILE A 160 -0.26 6.70 -1.85
CA ILE A 160 0.69 5.85 -1.14
C ILE A 160 0.29 5.68 0.33
N PRO A 161 0.63 4.55 0.97
CA PRO A 161 0.31 4.36 2.38
C PRO A 161 1.15 5.29 3.27
N ALA A 162 0.48 6.12 4.08
CA ALA A 162 1.12 6.94 5.11
C ALA A 162 1.47 6.11 6.35
N PHE A 163 0.61 5.15 6.68
CA PHE A 163 0.81 4.19 7.76
C PHE A 163 0.40 2.80 7.31
N ILE A 164 1.17 1.81 7.74
CA ILE A 164 0.83 0.40 7.62
C ILE A 164 1.18 -0.30 8.93
N ASP A 165 0.29 -1.19 9.36
CA ASP A 165 0.56 -2.16 10.39
C ASP A 165 -0.02 -3.52 10.02
N ILE A 166 0.65 -4.59 10.48
CA ILE A 166 0.26 -5.97 10.19
C ILE A 166 0.00 -6.66 11.52
N THR A 167 -1.26 -7.08 11.70
CA THR A 167 -1.69 -7.76 12.93
C THR A 167 -2.18 -9.17 12.62
N ASP A 168 -2.46 -9.94 13.68
CA ASP A 168 -3.26 -11.13 13.53
C ASP A 168 -4.68 -10.78 13.03
N GLY A 169 -5.38 -11.75 12.48
CA GLY A 169 -6.73 -11.53 11.93
C GLY A 169 -7.77 -11.13 12.98
N LYS A 170 -7.51 -11.32 14.29
CA LYS A 170 -8.45 -11.06 15.39
C LYS A 170 -8.50 -9.60 15.82
N THR A 171 -7.46 -8.83 15.54
CA THR A 171 -7.37 -7.44 15.98
C THR A 171 -8.50 -6.60 15.38
N HIS A 172 -9.22 -5.86 16.23
CA HIS A 172 -10.28 -4.96 15.81
C HIS A 172 -9.74 -3.73 15.10
N ASP A 173 -10.37 -3.38 13.98
CA ASP A 173 -9.93 -2.29 13.10
C ASP A 173 -9.90 -0.94 13.81
N VAL A 174 -10.90 -0.64 14.67
CA VAL A 174 -10.95 0.60 15.47
C VAL A 174 -9.78 0.69 16.45
N THR A 175 -9.44 -0.42 17.13
CA THR A 175 -8.31 -0.44 18.08
C THR A 175 -7.00 -0.11 17.38
N GLN A 176 -6.80 -0.65 16.19
CA GLN A 176 -5.62 -0.37 15.40
C GLN A 176 -5.65 1.05 14.81
N GLY A 177 -6.83 1.51 14.37
CA GLY A 177 -7.03 2.86 13.85
C GLY A 177 -6.62 3.96 14.83
N ARG A 178 -6.89 3.78 16.13
CA ARG A 178 -6.50 4.72 17.20
C ARG A 178 -4.98 4.88 17.38
N ARG A 179 -4.18 3.92 16.94
CA ARG A 179 -2.71 3.99 17.01
C ARG A 179 -2.10 4.93 15.98
N PHE A 180 -2.83 5.22 14.90
CA PHE A 180 -2.35 6.10 13.85
C PHE A 180 -2.58 7.56 14.22
N LYS A 181 -1.49 8.29 14.43
CA LYS A 181 -1.53 9.73 14.72
C LYS A 181 -1.55 10.52 13.41
N LEU A 182 -2.63 11.24 13.18
CA LEU A 182 -2.80 12.07 11.99
C LEU A 182 -2.46 13.53 12.29
N PRO A 183 -1.89 14.29 11.34
CA PRO A 183 -1.62 15.71 11.52
C PRO A 183 -2.91 16.49 11.77
N LYS A 184 -2.84 17.49 12.65
CA LYS A 184 -3.93 18.45 12.88
C LYS A 184 -4.35 19.11 11.56
N GLY A 185 -5.64 19.28 11.36
CA GLY A 185 -6.22 19.84 10.14
C GLY A 185 -6.38 18.84 8.98
N SER A 186 -5.89 17.61 9.11
CA SER A 186 -6.13 16.59 8.09
C SER A 186 -7.58 16.07 8.09
N ILE A 187 -7.99 15.48 6.99
CA ILE A 187 -9.30 14.85 6.82
C ILE A 187 -9.09 13.33 6.69
N LEU A 188 -9.74 12.57 7.55
CA LEU A 188 -9.75 11.11 7.53
C LEU A 188 -11.09 10.59 6.99
N THR A 189 -11.08 9.84 5.90
CA THR A 189 -12.26 9.09 5.47
C THR A 189 -12.12 7.60 5.81
N MET A 190 -13.20 7.00 6.30
CA MET A 190 -13.23 5.61 6.77
C MET A 190 -14.61 4.99 6.61
N ASP A 191 -14.68 3.66 6.56
CA ASP A 191 -15.95 2.96 6.51
C ASP A 191 -16.73 3.05 7.85
N ARG A 192 -18.04 2.81 7.78
CA ARG A 192 -18.95 2.78 8.96
C ARG A 192 -18.55 1.76 10.02
N GLY A 193 -17.75 0.75 9.67
CA GLY A 193 -17.18 -0.21 10.61
C GLY A 193 -16.29 0.43 11.67
N TYR A 194 -15.66 1.54 11.32
CA TYR A 194 -14.79 2.32 12.21
C TYR A 194 -15.53 3.29 13.13
N ILE A 195 -16.87 3.40 13.05
CA ILE A 195 -17.64 4.30 13.91
C ILE A 195 -17.58 3.82 15.36
N ASP A 196 -16.76 4.49 16.13
CA ASP A 196 -16.71 4.53 17.58
C ASP A 196 -16.78 6.00 18.02
N TYR A 197 -17.87 6.38 18.70
CA TYR A 197 -18.12 7.79 18.99
C TYR A 197 -17.10 8.42 19.95
N ALA A 198 -16.51 7.62 20.85
CA ALA A 198 -15.42 8.09 21.69
C ALA A 198 -14.17 8.38 20.85
N TRP A 199 -13.83 7.51 19.91
CA TRP A 199 -12.72 7.77 19.01
C TRP A 199 -12.97 8.95 18.06
N LEU A 200 -14.20 9.12 17.55
CA LEU A 200 -14.55 10.31 16.76
C LEU A 200 -14.39 11.59 17.57
N GLN A 201 -14.73 11.56 18.87
CA GLN A 201 -14.49 12.69 19.79
C GLN A 201 -13.00 12.95 20.00
N GLU A 202 -12.17 11.90 20.11
CA GLU A 202 -10.71 12.02 20.18
C GLU A 202 -10.14 12.69 18.92
N LEU A 203 -10.56 12.26 17.72
CA LEU A 203 -10.15 12.87 16.45
C LEU A 203 -10.53 14.37 16.40
N ASP A 204 -11.75 14.70 16.80
CA ASP A 204 -12.24 16.09 16.84
C ASP A 204 -11.40 16.94 17.80
N SER A 205 -11.11 16.43 19.00
CA SER A 205 -10.28 17.12 19.99
C SER A 205 -8.83 17.33 19.53
N GLN A 206 -8.31 16.43 18.69
CA GLN A 206 -6.98 16.54 18.06
C GLN A 206 -6.99 17.48 16.84
N GLY A 207 -8.15 18.03 16.46
CA GLY A 207 -8.32 18.88 15.29
C GLY A 207 -8.21 18.12 13.96
N VAL A 208 -8.49 16.82 13.97
CA VAL A 208 -8.60 15.97 12.78
C VAL A 208 -10.06 15.90 12.34
N PHE A 209 -10.30 16.24 11.08
CA PHE A 209 -11.62 16.10 10.50
C PHE A 209 -11.84 14.64 10.04
N PHE A 210 -13.08 14.18 10.15
CA PHE A 210 -13.45 12.86 9.64
C PHE A 210 -14.64 12.93 8.69
N VAL A 211 -14.71 11.98 7.77
CA VAL A 211 -15.89 11.71 6.92
C VAL A 211 -16.14 10.21 6.92
N THR A 212 -17.32 9.82 7.39
CA THR A 212 -17.72 8.40 7.41
C THR A 212 -19.17 8.24 7.03
N ARG A 213 -19.57 7.02 6.65
CA ARG A 213 -20.98 6.70 6.34
C ARG A 213 -21.75 6.41 7.61
N CYS A 214 -22.96 6.98 7.75
CA CYS A 214 -23.84 6.69 8.88
C CYS A 214 -24.19 5.20 9.01
N LYS A 215 -24.33 4.70 10.24
CA LYS A 215 -25.01 3.42 10.50
C LYS A 215 -26.51 3.61 10.34
N SER A 216 -27.21 2.60 9.82
CA SER A 216 -28.66 2.64 9.60
C SER A 216 -29.47 2.85 10.89
N ASN A 217 -28.97 2.34 12.01
CA ASN A 217 -29.57 2.40 13.33
C ASN A 217 -29.13 3.62 14.16
N MET A 218 -28.51 4.63 13.52
CA MET A 218 -28.06 5.83 14.22
C MET A 218 -29.23 6.66 14.72
N ARG A 219 -29.29 6.94 16.03
CA ARG A 219 -30.29 7.82 16.67
C ARG A 219 -29.72 9.22 16.85
N TYR A 220 -30.44 10.24 16.38
CA TYR A 220 -30.01 11.62 16.42
C TYR A 220 -31.20 12.59 16.51
N ARG A 221 -30.95 13.80 16.99
CA ARG A 221 -31.86 14.95 16.97
C ARG A 221 -31.30 16.02 16.05
N VAL A 222 -32.12 16.55 15.14
CA VAL A 222 -31.72 17.64 14.24
C VAL A 222 -31.73 18.95 15.01
N LEU A 223 -30.60 19.66 14.96
CA LEU A 223 -30.43 20.99 15.57
C LEU A 223 -30.68 22.10 14.52
N LYS A 224 -30.18 21.91 13.31
CA LYS A 224 -30.31 22.90 12.22
C LYS A 224 -30.34 22.19 10.87
N ARG A 225 -31.14 22.71 9.94
CA ARG A 225 -31.19 22.30 8.54
C ARG A 225 -30.63 23.42 7.66
N HIS A 226 -29.80 23.06 6.70
CA HIS A 226 -29.24 23.99 5.72
C HIS A 226 -29.97 23.84 4.39
N LYS A 227 -30.04 24.93 3.61
CA LYS A 227 -30.51 24.90 2.24
C LYS A 227 -29.62 23.97 1.41
N VAL A 228 -30.21 23.13 0.59
CA VAL A 228 -29.53 22.28 -0.39
C VAL A 228 -29.70 22.85 -1.77
N VAL A 229 -28.65 22.83 -2.57
CA VAL A 229 -28.69 23.26 -3.97
C VAL A 229 -29.44 22.18 -4.76
N LYS A 230 -30.46 22.60 -5.53
CA LYS A 230 -31.21 21.71 -6.43
C LYS A 230 -30.25 21.08 -7.44
N ASN A 231 -30.49 19.84 -7.82
CA ASN A 231 -29.70 19.05 -8.80
C ASN A 231 -28.23 18.80 -8.43
N SER A 232 -27.84 19.05 -7.17
CA SER A 232 -26.47 18.77 -6.67
C SER A 232 -26.26 17.32 -6.26
N GLY A 233 -27.30 16.49 -6.26
CA GLY A 233 -27.30 15.16 -5.66
C GLY A 233 -27.40 15.17 -4.12
N ILE A 234 -27.31 16.36 -3.48
CA ILE A 234 -27.46 16.50 -2.03
C ILE A 234 -28.94 16.51 -1.69
N THR A 235 -29.34 15.60 -0.79
CA THR A 235 -30.74 15.47 -0.35
C THR A 235 -31.00 16.12 1.01
N SER A 236 -29.97 16.26 1.85
CA SER A 236 -30.05 16.97 3.12
C SER A 236 -28.68 17.42 3.61
N ASP A 237 -28.64 18.52 4.35
CA ASP A 237 -27.47 19.01 5.08
C ASP A 237 -27.93 19.51 6.45
N GLN A 238 -27.50 18.85 7.51
CA GLN A 238 -28.06 18.99 8.84
C GLN A 238 -26.95 19.01 9.89
N PHE A 239 -27.11 19.87 10.89
CA PHE A 239 -26.38 19.73 12.14
C PHE A 239 -27.26 18.91 13.10
N VAL A 240 -26.67 17.89 13.68
CA VAL A 240 -27.37 16.96 14.55
C VAL A 240 -26.60 16.72 15.84
N THR A 241 -27.28 16.27 16.87
CA THR A 241 -26.69 15.70 18.08
C THR A 241 -27.10 14.23 18.18
N LEU A 242 -26.18 13.41 18.66
CA LEU A 242 -26.42 11.97 18.81
C LEU A 242 -27.24 11.73 20.10
N SER A 243 -28.29 10.92 20.01
CA SER A 243 -29.24 10.69 21.11
C SER A 243 -29.19 9.28 21.69
N SER A 244 -28.36 8.37 21.13
CA SER A 244 -28.17 7.04 21.71
C SER A 244 -27.19 7.07 22.87
N GLN A 245 -27.27 6.13 23.81
CA GLN A 245 -26.35 5.99 24.93
C GLN A 245 -24.87 6.03 24.52
N ARG A 246 -24.50 5.24 23.50
CA ARG A 246 -23.13 5.28 22.93
C ARG A 246 -22.82 6.59 22.20
N GLY A 247 -23.83 7.24 21.63
CA GLY A 247 -23.69 8.52 20.93
C GLY A 247 -23.34 9.66 21.86
N GLN A 248 -23.69 9.59 23.15
CA GLN A 248 -23.33 10.60 24.16
C GLN A 248 -21.80 10.72 24.38
N ASN A 249 -21.03 9.73 23.95
CA ASN A 249 -19.55 9.83 23.96
C ASN A 249 -19.02 10.86 22.94
N TYR A 250 -19.85 11.31 21.98
CA TYR A 250 -19.54 12.45 21.12
C TYR A 250 -20.34 13.66 21.60
N LYS A 251 -19.69 14.56 22.31
CA LYS A 251 -20.35 15.63 23.09
C LYS A 251 -20.74 16.86 22.27
N THR A 252 -20.14 17.04 21.10
CA THR A 252 -20.37 18.20 20.25
C THR A 252 -21.42 17.90 19.16
N ARG A 253 -21.86 18.95 18.45
CA ARG A 253 -22.69 18.78 17.27
C ARG A 253 -21.87 18.11 16.15
N ILE A 254 -22.55 17.30 15.36
CA ILE A 254 -21.98 16.65 14.18
C ILE A 254 -22.81 17.02 12.94
N ARG A 255 -22.20 17.06 11.78
CA ARG A 255 -22.89 17.34 10.52
C ARG A 255 -23.26 16.03 9.83
N ARG A 256 -24.52 15.94 9.39
CA ARG A 256 -25.05 14.82 8.62
C ARG A 256 -25.44 15.31 7.24
N VAL A 257 -24.84 14.71 6.20
CA VAL A 257 -25.06 15.05 4.79
C VAL A 257 -25.73 13.87 4.10
N GLY A 258 -26.89 14.10 3.49
CA GLY A 258 -27.57 13.13 2.63
C GLY A 258 -27.17 13.35 1.16
N TYR A 259 -26.85 12.27 0.46
CA TYR A 259 -26.44 12.29 -0.95
C TYR A 259 -27.12 11.15 -1.71
N LYS A 260 -27.73 11.46 -2.83
CA LYS A 260 -28.24 10.49 -3.79
C LYS A 260 -27.26 10.36 -4.95
N ASP A 261 -26.72 9.17 -5.11
CA ASP A 261 -25.78 8.86 -6.18
C ASP A 261 -26.53 8.88 -7.52
N PRO A 262 -26.12 9.69 -8.51
CA PRO A 262 -26.82 9.82 -9.78
C PRO A 262 -26.71 8.56 -10.66
N GLU A 263 -25.63 7.79 -10.53
CA GLU A 263 -25.40 6.60 -11.34
C GLU A 263 -26.21 5.39 -10.83
N THR A 264 -26.24 5.21 -9.52
CA THR A 264 -26.88 4.04 -8.89
C THR A 264 -28.25 4.33 -8.30
N GLY A 265 -28.66 5.60 -8.17
CA GLY A 265 -29.87 6.05 -7.49
C GLY A 265 -29.87 5.83 -5.98
N LYS A 266 -28.81 5.24 -5.41
CA LYS A 266 -28.71 4.90 -3.98
C LYS A 266 -28.55 6.14 -3.11
N LEU A 267 -29.21 6.12 -1.95
CA LEU A 267 -29.15 7.18 -0.96
C LEU A 267 -28.09 6.85 0.11
N TYR A 268 -27.19 7.78 0.32
CA TYR A 268 -26.14 7.69 1.34
C TYR A 268 -26.25 8.82 2.35
N TYR A 269 -25.86 8.55 3.59
CA TYR A 269 -25.76 9.55 4.63
C TYR A 269 -24.36 9.54 5.22
N TYR A 270 -23.72 10.70 5.26
CA TYR A 270 -22.37 10.87 5.78
C TYR A 270 -22.36 11.66 7.07
N LEU A 271 -21.46 11.31 7.99
CA LEU A 271 -21.16 12.04 9.22
C LEU A 271 -19.79 12.70 9.08
N THR A 272 -19.71 13.94 9.56
CA THR A 272 -18.45 14.69 9.59
C THR A 272 -18.48 15.76 10.68
N ASN A 273 -17.29 16.09 11.24
CA ASN A 273 -17.07 17.28 12.07
C ASN A 273 -16.55 18.47 11.25
N HIS A 274 -16.54 18.36 9.90
CA HIS A 274 -16.12 19.47 9.04
C HIS A 274 -17.33 20.32 8.63
N PHE A 275 -17.44 21.53 9.21
CA PHE A 275 -18.59 22.40 9.01
C PHE A 275 -18.42 23.42 7.86
N ARG A 276 -17.20 23.61 7.33
CA ARG A 276 -16.89 24.65 6.33
C ARG A 276 -16.98 24.17 4.87
N LEU A 277 -16.58 22.92 4.60
CA LEU A 277 -16.65 22.36 3.24
C LEU A 277 -18.11 22.24 2.78
N SER A 278 -18.34 22.35 1.47
CA SER A 278 -19.68 22.15 0.91
C SER A 278 -20.16 20.71 1.15
N ALA A 279 -21.48 20.52 1.22
CA ALA A 279 -22.07 19.18 1.37
C ALA A 279 -21.68 18.26 0.20
N ARG A 280 -21.57 18.81 -1.01
CA ARG A 280 -21.09 18.07 -2.18
C ARG A 280 -19.65 17.61 -2.00
N THR A 281 -18.76 18.47 -1.55
CA THR A 281 -17.35 18.13 -1.28
C THR A 281 -17.24 17.00 -0.23
N ILE A 282 -18.09 17.00 0.81
CA ILE A 282 -18.13 15.90 1.79
C ILE A 282 -18.49 14.57 1.13
N ALA A 283 -19.49 14.56 0.24
CA ALA A 283 -19.85 13.35 -0.51
C ALA A 283 -18.72 12.88 -1.43
N ASP A 284 -18.07 13.81 -2.12
CA ASP A 284 -16.94 13.52 -3.03
C ASP A 284 -15.72 12.99 -2.26
N ILE A 285 -15.41 13.53 -1.07
CA ILE A 285 -14.36 13.00 -0.18
C ILE A 285 -14.67 11.55 0.19
N TYR A 286 -15.91 11.23 0.58
CA TYR A 286 -16.24 9.85 0.91
C TYR A 286 -16.13 8.90 -0.29
N LYS A 287 -16.45 9.35 -1.50
CA LYS A 287 -16.27 8.58 -2.73
C LYS A 287 -14.79 8.21 -2.93
N GLN A 288 -13.87 9.10 -2.57
CA GLN A 288 -12.41 8.83 -2.66
C GLN A 288 -11.92 7.75 -1.68
N ARG A 289 -12.68 7.39 -0.64
CA ARG A 289 -12.34 6.26 0.24
C ARG A 289 -12.07 4.97 -0.55
N TRP A 290 -12.73 4.81 -1.70
CA TRP A 290 -12.52 3.65 -2.58
C TRP A 290 -11.07 3.44 -3.03
N GLN A 291 -10.25 4.49 -3.03
CA GLN A 291 -8.83 4.40 -3.43
C GLN A 291 -8.03 3.44 -2.56
N ILE A 292 -8.35 3.30 -1.27
CA ILE A 292 -7.66 2.33 -0.41
C ILE A 292 -8.03 0.88 -0.76
N GLU A 293 -9.26 0.63 -1.22
CA GLU A 293 -9.66 -0.69 -1.71
C GLU A 293 -8.93 -1.03 -3.02
N LEU A 294 -8.75 -0.04 -3.91
CA LEU A 294 -7.94 -0.20 -5.13
C LEU A 294 -6.46 -0.45 -4.80
N PHE A 295 -5.91 0.22 -3.79
CA PHE A 295 -4.56 -0.06 -3.30
C PHE A 295 -4.44 -1.52 -2.82
N PHE A 296 -5.34 -2.01 -1.96
CA PHE A 296 -5.33 -3.40 -1.51
C PHE A 296 -5.52 -4.38 -2.67
N LYS A 297 -6.40 -4.08 -3.60
CA LYS A 297 -6.60 -4.89 -4.81
C LYS A 297 -5.31 -4.97 -5.62
N TRP A 298 -4.66 -3.83 -5.84
CA TRP A 298 -3.44 -3.75 -6.64
C TRP A 298 -2.30 -4.58 -6.04
N ILE A 299 -1.99 -4.41 -4.74
CA ILE A 299 -0.91 -5.17 -4.08
C ILE A 299 -1.21 -6.68 -4.06
N LYS A 300 -2.47 -7.07 -3.88
CA LYS A 300 -2.89 -8.48 -3.88
C LYS A 300 -2.86 -9.13 -5.28
N GLN A 301 -2.99 -8.35 -6.33
CA GLN A 301 -2.98 -8.84 -7.72
C GLN A 301 -1.58 -8.84 -8.33
N ASN A 302 -0.78 -7.82 -8.05
CA ASN A 302 0.50 -7.61 -8.72
C ASN A 302 1.71 -8.06 -7.90
N LEU A 303 1.56 -8.24 -6.58
CA LEU A 303 2.63 -8.67 -5.68
C LEU A 303 2.33 -10.01 -5.03
N ARG A 304 3.38 -10.73 -4.62
CA ARG A 304 3.28 -12.06 -4.00
C ARG A 304 3.01 -11.93 -2.50
N ILE A 305 1.75 -11.60 -2.13
CA ILE A 305 1.29 -11.54 -0.74
C ILE A 305 0.12 -12.49 -0.45
N LYS A 306 -0.27 -13.33 -1.42
CA LYS A 306 -1.27 -14.40 -1.24
C LYS A 306 -0.64 -15.78 -1.17
N SER A 307 0.58 -15.95 -1.70
CA SER A 307 1.36 -17.18 -1.63
C SER A 307 2.73 -16.87 -1.04
N PHE A 308 3.13 -17.63 -0.01
CA PHE A 308 4.34 -17.37 0.74
C PHE A 308 5.37 -18.46 0.51
N ILE A 309 6.65 -18.06 0.43
CA ILE A 309 7.78 -18.97 0.24
C ILE A 309 8.31 -19.56 1.57
N GLY A 310 7.80 -19.09 2.70
CA GLY A 310 8.11 -19.60 4.03
C GLY A 310 6.86 -19.62 4.89
N THR A 311 6.83 -20.50 5.91
CA THR A 311 5.64 -20.76 6.73
C THR A 311 5.70 -20.12 8.12
N THR A 312 6.88 -19.66 8.56
CA THR A 312 7.02 -18.97 9.85
C THR A 312 6.40 -17.56 9.77
N LYS A 313 5.96 -17.04 10.92
CA LYS A 313 5.47 -15.67 11.04
C LYS A 313 6.49 -14.67 10.49
N ASN A 314 7.76 -14.85 10.85
CA ASN A 314 8.85 -13.98 10.40
C ASN A 314 8.99 -13.98 8.86
N ALA A 315 8.96 -15.14 8.22
CA ALA A 315 9.07 -15.24 6.76
C ALA A 315 7.88 -14.60 6.04
N VAL A 316 6.67 -14.77 6.56
CA VAL A 316 5.45 -14.15 6.00
C VAL A 316 5.52 -12.63 6.12
N LEU A 317 5.84 -12.09 7.30
CA LEU A 317 5.98 -10.65 7.51
C LEU A 317 7.10 -10.06 6.65
N THR A 318 8.25 -10.73 6.58
CA THR A 318 9.37 -10.36 5.68
C THR A 318 8.88 -10.20 4.24
N GLN A 319 8.14 -11.18 3.71
CA GLN A 319 7.65 -11.14 2.33
C GLN A 319 6.63 -10.04 2.10
N ILE A 320 5.71 -9.79 3.04
CA ILE A 320 4.73 -8.70 2.95
C ILE A 320 5.44 -7.34 2.97
N TRP A 321 6.37 -7.11 3.88
CA TRP A 321 7.09 -5.84 3.95
C TRP A 321 7.94 -5.59 2.71
N VAL A 322 8.59 -6.61 2.16
CA VAL A 322 9.32 -6.47 0.88
C VAL A 322 8.37 -6.18 -0.28
N ALA A 323 7.17 -6.76 -0.30
CA ALA A 323 6.16 -6.41 -1.29
C ALA A 323 5.74 -4.93 -1.19
N LEU A 324 5.55 -4.42 0.02
CA LEU A 324 5.25 -3.00 0.26
C LEU A 324 6.42 -2.08 -0.13
N CYS A 325 7.67 -2.48 0.14
CA CYS A 325 8.86 -1.79 -0.38
C CYS A 325 8.86 -1.77 -1.92
N THR A 326 8.50 -2.90 -2.55
CA THR A 326 8.42 -3.00 -4.02
C THR A 326 7.37 -2.05 -4.58
N PHE A 327 6.20 -1.94 -3.93
CA PHE A 327 5.16 -0.97 -4.28
C PHE A 327 5.71 0.47 -4.28
N LEU A 328 6.36 0.89 -3.19
CA LEU A 328 6.94 2.23 -3.10
C LEU A 328 8.06 2.47 -4.12
N LEU A 329 8.91 1.49 -4.38
CA LEU A 329 9.99 1.60 -5.39
C LEU A 329 9.43 1.81 -6.80
N ILE A 330 8.32 1.13 -7.16
CA ILE A 330 7.65 1.32 -8.44
C ILE A 330 7.09 2.74 -8.56
N HIS A 331 6.45 3.25 -7.50
CA HIS A 331 5.89 4.60 -7.48
C HIS A 331 7.00 5.67 -7.48
N TYR A 332 8.04 5.49 -6.66
CA TYR A 332 9.21 6.37 -6.66
C TYR A 332 9.86 6.43 -8.05
N PHE A 333 10.08 5.26 -8.67
CA PHE A 333 10.63 5.18 -10.03
C PHE A 333 9.74 5.92 -11.04
N LYS A 334 8.43 5.72 -10.96
CA LYS A 334 7.45 6.42 -11.81
C LYS A 334 7.59 7.94 -11.69
N TRP A 335 7.58 8.47 -10.48
CA TRP A 335 7.61 9.92 -10.26
C TRP A 335 9.00 10.52 -10.57
N ALA A 336 10.07 9.87 -10.13
CA ALA A 336 11.44 10.35 -10.38
C ALA A 336 11.78 10.45 -11.88
N ASN A 337 11.10 9.71 -12.74
CA ASN A 337 11.31 9.72 -14.19
C ASN A 337 10.10 10.31 -14.96
N ALA A 338 9.14 10.93 -14.28
CA ALA A 338 7.94 11.54 -14.86
C ALA A 338 7.21 10.61 -15.85
N LEU A 339 7.05 9.31 -15.48
CA LEU A 339 6.43 8.32 -16.36
C LEU A 339 4.89 8.42 -16.31
N ASP A 340 4.24 8.40 -17.46
CA ASP A 340 2.77 8.43 -17.60
C ASP A 340 2.15 7.05 -17.38
N GLN A 341 2.91 5.97 -17.58
CA GLN A 341 2.44 4.59 -17.48
C GLN A 341 1.90 4.28 -16.08
N SER A 342 0.88 3.43 -16.03
CA SER A 342 0.36 2.91 -14.76
C SER A 342 1.41 2.05 -14.04
N ALA A 343 1.36 1.99 -12.71
CA ALA A 343 2.23 1.13 -11.91
C ALA A 343 2.13 -0.35 -12.33
N GLN A 344 0.96 -0.78 -12.80
CA GLN A 344 0.75 -2.13 -13.34
C GLN A 344 1.53 -2.35 -14.64
N ARG A 345 1.55 -1.38 -15.55
CA ARG A 345 2.32 -1.48 -16.79
C ARG A 345 3.82 -1.48 -16.50
N ILE A 346 4.25 -0.67 -15.54
CA ILE A 346 5.65 -0.62 -15.11
C ILE A 346 6.11 -1.99 -14.60
N ILE A 347 5.37 -2.62 -13.68
CA ILE A 347 5.77 -3.93 -13.15
C ILE A 347 5.79 -5.01 -14.23
N GLN A 348 4.84 -4.99 -15.18
CA GLN A 348 4.82 -5.93 -16.31
C GLN A 348 6.07 -5.83 -17.19
N LEU A 349 6.48 -4.60 -17.53
CA LEU A 349 7.68 -4.38 -18.34
C LEU A 349 8.97 -4.73 -17.57
N LEU A 350 9.03 -4.41 -16.28
CA LEU A 350 10.13 -4.82 -15.40
C LEU A 350 10.23 -6.34 -15.31
N GLN A 351 9.10 -7.05 -15.20
CA GLN A 351 9.05 -8.50 -15.13
C GLN A 351 9.75 -9.16 -16.33
N LEU A 352 9.47 -8.68 -17.53
CA LEU A 352 10.04 -9.21 -18.76
C LEU A 352 11.52 -8.84 -18.96
N ASN A 353 11.94 -7.70 -18.43
CA ASN A 353 13.25 -7.11 -18.73
C ASN A 353 14.21 -7.06 -17.51
N TRP A 354 13.86 -7.69 -16.38
CA TRP A 354 14.57 -7.54 -15.10
C TRP A 354 16.08 -7.69 -15.17
N PHE A 355 16.57 -8.67 -15.92
CA PHE A 355 18.00 -8.94 -16.10
C PHE A 355 18.54 -8.51 -17.46
N VAL A 356 17.77 -7.81 -18.29
CA VAL A 356 18.23 -7.30 -19.58
C VAL A 356 19.16 -6.10 -19.38
N ARG A 357 20.19 -5.98 -20.22
CA ARG A 357 21.08 -4.80 -20.28
C ARG A 357 20.46 -3.78 -21.21
N ARG A 358 19.80 -2.81 -20.65
CA ARG A 358 19.10 -1.76 -21.38
C ARG A 358 18.86 -0.58 -20.43
N ASN A 359 18.74 0.62 -20.97
CA ASN A 359 18.29 1.76 -20.17
C ASN A 359 16.85 1.50 -19.68
N ILE A 360 16.65 1.56 -18.36
CA ILE A 360 15.37 1.26 -17.76
C ILE A 360 14.28 2.25 -18.22
N VAL A 361 14.61 3.53 -18.44
CA VAL A 361 13.65 4.56 -18.86
C VAL A 361 13.22 4.35 -20.31
N GLU A 362 14.09 3.83 -21.17
CA GLU A 362 13.78 3.53 -22.57
C GLU A 362 12.71 2.41 -22.72
N LEU A 363 12.52 1.56 -21.70
CA LEU A 363 11.42 0.58 -21.71
C LEU A 363 10.03 1.23 -21.75
N PHE A 364 9.93 2.50 -21.37
CA PHE A 364 8.68 3.22 -21.19
C PHE A 364 8.45 4.32 -22.23
N LYS A 365 9.41 4.52 -23.13
CA LYS A 365 9.23 5.40 -24.28
C LYS A 365 8.40 4.70 -25.36
N PRO A 366 7.59 5.43 -26.15
CA PRO A 366 6.99 4.87 -27.35
C PRO A 366 8.10 4.38 -28.29
N PRO A 367 7.87 3.32 -29.07
CA PRO A 367 8.82 2.89 -30.12
C PRO A 367 9.10 4.06 -31.05
N ASP A 368 10.38 4.26 -31.40
CA ASP A 368 10.75 5.26 -32.40
C ASP A 368 10.02 4.91 -33.71
N LYS A 369 9.39 5.91 -34.34
CA LYS A 369 8.63 5.71 -35.61
C LYS A 369 9.49 5.14 -36.76
N ASN A 370 10.83 5.11 -36.58
CA ASN A 370 11.78 4.56 -37.54
C ASN A 370 12.22 3.11 -37.26
N ASP A 371 11.71 2.48 -36.21
CA ASP A 371 11.96 1.07 -35.89
C ASP A 371 10.98 0.10 -36.60
N ASP A 372 10.35 0.49 -37.70
CA ASP A 372 9.78 -0.44 -38.68
C ASP A 372 10.91 -1.21 -39.38
N VAL A 373 11.66 -1.97 -38.61
CA VAL A 373 12.46 -3.07 -39.12
C VAL A 373 11.46 -4.11 -39.61
N SER A 374 11.22 -4.12 -40.91
CA SER A 374 10.63 -5.26 -41.61
C SER A 374 11.39 -6.52 -41.19
N VAL A 375 10.85 -7.26 -40.22
CA VAL A 375 11.29 -8.62 -39.94
C VAL A 375 10.83 -9.46 -41.12
N ASN A 376 11.67 -9.55 -42.11
CA ASN A 376 11.57 -10.60 -43.14
C ASN A 376 11.75 -11.93 -42.40
N LEU A 377 10.62 -12.52 -41.98
CA LEU A 377 10.55 -13.91 -41.62
C LEU A 377 10.58 -14.74 -42.92
N GLU A 378 11.75 -14.87 -43.53
CA GLU A 378 12.01 -16.01 -44.40
C GLU A 378 12.12 -17.23 -43.51
N MET A 379 11.01 -17.91 -43.31
CA MET A 379 11.02 -19.29 -42.82
C MET A 379 11.54 -20.19 -43.96
N ALA A 380 12.82 -20.48 -43.95
CA ALA A 380 13.39 -21.56 -44.71
C ALA A 380 12.94 -22.89 -44.08
N PHE A 381 11.88 -23.46 -44.59
CA PHE A 381 11.61 -24.88 -44.44
C PHE A 381 12.41 -25.58 -45.53
N GLY A 382 13.55 -26.16 -45.14
CA GLY A 382 14.28 -27.18 -45.88
C GLY A 382 14.20 -28.47 -45.12
#